data_a44af8873b3bb3298256bae1a7d82928
#
_entry.id   a44af8873b3bb3298256bae1a7d82928
#
_cell.length_a   1.000
_cell.length_b   1.000
_cell.length_c   1.000
_cell.angle_alpha   90.00
_cell.angle_beta   90.00
_cell.angle_gamma   90.00
#
_symmetry.space_group_name_H-M   'P 1'
#
loop_
_entity.id
_entity.type
_entity.pdbx_description
1 polymer ?
#
loop_
_entity_poly.entity_id
_entity_poly.type
_entity_poly.pdbx_seq_one_letter_code
_entity_poly.pdbx_strand_id
1 'polypeptide(L)'
;MLLKKGDIFDDYDVLDFVGITTNSILNKKGELIMGAGIAKTAKGICPELPSMFGSQIKDKGVEGGFYGLLLAGKYLAFQTKRDWRDNSDIQDVIRSINMLKRGAEKYPNSKFGLPFPAINNGGLKTSDILPHISHLPDNVTVYHLEDI
;
A
#
# COMPACT_ATOMS: atom_id res chain seq x y z
N MET A 1 0.49 -16.25 -3.66
CA MET A 1 1.27 -15.00 -3.74
C MET A 1 2.54 -15.26 -4.55
N LEU A 2 2.84 -14.36 -5.47
CA LEU A 2 4.05 -14.41 -6.28
C LEU A 2 5.02 -13.33 -5.80
N LEU A 3 6.31 -13.66 -5.70
CA LEU A 3 7.36 -12.68 -5.45
C LEU A 3 8.05 -12.33 -6.77
N LYS A 4 8.25 -11.05 -7.02
CA LYS A 4 8.92 -10.59 -8.24
C LYS A 4 9.94 -9.50 -7.91
N LYS A 5 11.20 -9.72 -8.31
CA LYS A 5 12.23 -8.68 -8.22
C LYS A 5 12.03 -7.69 -9.35
N GLY A 6 11.85 -6.43 -9.01
CA GLY A 6 11.63 -5.36 -9.99
C GLY A 6 10.76 -4.24 -9.47
N ASP A 7 10.58 -3.23 -10.30
CA ASP A 7 9.73 -2.08 -10.00
C ASP A 7 8.29 -2.42 -10.38
N ILE A 8 7.35 -2.23 -9.44
CA ILE A 8 5.93 -2.46 -9.68
C ILE A 8 5.39 -1.64 -10.86
N PHE A 9 5.94 -0.45 -11.11
CA PHE A 9 5.50 0.41 -12.22
C PHE A 9 5.88 -0.13 -13.59
N ASP A 10 6.84 -1.06 -13.68
CA ASP A 10 7.14 -1.75 -14.94
C ASP A 10 5.97 -2.63 -15.39
N ASP A 11 5.14 -3.08 -14.45
CA ASP A 11 3.97 -3.91 -14.70
C ASP A 11 2.65 -3.14 -14.59
N TYR A 12 2.70 -1.80 -14.53
CA TYR A 12 1.53 -0.95 -14.32
C TYR A 12 0.37 -1.29 -15.27
N ASP A 13 0.67 -1.49 -16.57
CA ASP A 13 -0.37 -1.69 -17.58
C ASP A 13 -1.02 -3.08 -17.50
N VAL A 14 -0.33 -4.07 -16.90
CA VAL A 14 -0.86 -5.45 -16.79
C VAL A 14 -1.54 -5.70 -15.44
N LEU A 15 -1.29 -4.85 -14.45
CA LEU A 15 -1.97 -4.93 -13.14
C LEU A 15 -3.33 -4.24 -13.22
N ASP A 16 -4.33 -4.83 -12.58
CA ASP A 16 -5.64 -4.20 -12.40
C ASP A 16 -5.61 -3.22 -11.22
N PHE A 17 -4.86 -3.55 -10.18
CA PHE A 17 -4.71 -2.71 -9.00
C PHE A 17 -3.23 -2.62 -8.60
N VAL A 18 -2.79 -1.39 -8.33
CA VAL A 18 -1.43 -1.08 -7.90
C VAL A 18 -1.45 -0.58 -6.47
N GLY A 19 -0.91 -1.40 -5.56
CA GLY A 19 -0.76 -1.02 -4.15
C GLY A 19 0.39 -0.04 -3.97
N ILE A 20 0.16 0.94 -3.12
CA ILE A 20 1.19 1.88 -2.68
C ILE A 20 1.14 1.98 -1.16
N THR A 21 2.30 1.92 -0.52
CA THR A 21 2.39 2.00 0.94
C THR A 21 2.17 3.44 1.41
N THR A 22 1.32 3.61 2.41
CA THR A 22 0.82 4.92 2.83
C THR A 22 0.75 5.06 4.35
N ASN A 23 0.49 6.29 4.78
CA ASN A 23 0.17 6.69 6.15
C ASN A 23 -1.25 7.26 6.21
N SER A 24 -1.63 7.92 7.31
CA SER A 24 -2.96 8.52 7.47
C SER A 24 -2.93 9.99 7.89
N ILE A 25 -1.81 10.68 7.67
CA ILE A 25 -1.70 12.11 8.00
C ILE A 25 -2.08 12.97 6.80
N LEU A 26 -2.97 13.93 7.02
CA LEU A 26 -3.39 14.90 6.01
C LEU A 26 -2.65 16.22 6.20
N ASN A 27 -2.39 16.91 5.09
CA ASN A 27 -1.87 18.28 5.13
C ASN A 27 -3.02 19.27 5.39
N LYS A 28 -2.70 20.57 5.40
CA LYS A 28 -3.67 21.63 5.67
C LYS A 28 -4.80 21.71 4.62
N LYS A 29 -4.56 21.17 3.42
CA LYS A 29 -5.55 21.13 2.34
C LYS A 29 -6.43 19.87 2.39
N GLY A 30 -6.23 18.99 3.37
CA GLY A 30 -6.96 17.72 3.46
C GLY A 30 -6.44 16.65 2.52
N GLU A 31 -5.22 16.79 2.03
CA GLU A 31 -4.58 15.82 1.14
C GLU A 31 -3.71 14.86 1.95
N LEU A 32 -3.72 13.57 1.59
CA LEU A 32 -2.83 12.58 2.19
C LEU A 32 -1.37 12.95 1.87
N ILE A 33 -0.52 12.94 2.90
CA ILE A 33 0.91 13.18 2.71
C ILE A 33 1.54 11.99 1.98
N MET A 34 2.04 12.25 0.77
CA MET A 34 2.65 11.26 -0.11
C MET A 34 4.01 11.81 -0.60
N GLY A 35 4.91 12.04 0.36
CA GLY A 35 6.15 12.80 0.11
C GLY A 35 7.39 11.97 -0.10
N ALA A 36 7.32 10.64 -0.01
CA ALA A 36 8.49 9.77 -0.12
C ALA A 36 8.13 8.42 -0.76
N GLY A 37 9.15 7.74 -1.27
CA GLY A 37 9.05 6.38 -1.79
C GLY A 37 8.03 6.21 -2.90
N ILE A 38 7.38 5.07 -2.92
CA ILE A 38 6.40 4.70 -3.96
C ILE A 38 5.19 5.63 -3.98
N ALA A 39 4.78 6.16 -2.82
CA ALA A 39 3.68 7.11 -2.72
C ALA A 39 3.99 8.40 -3.51
N LYS A 40 5.22 8.90 -3.39
CA LYS A 40 5.67 10.07 -4.15
C LYS A 40 5.68 9.80 -5.66
N THR A 41 6.11 8.61 -6.08
CA THR A 41 6.10 8.21 -7.48
C THR A 41 4.67 8.17 -8.01
N ALA A 42 3.75 7.55 -7.27
CA ALA A 42 2.34 7.48 -7.64
C ALA A 42 1.69 8.86 -7.76
N LYS A 43 2.00 9.76 -6.81
CA LYS A 43 1.54 11.15 -6.85
C LYS A 43 2.04 11.89 -8.10
N GLY A 44 3.28 11.62 -8.52
CA GLY A 44 3.83 12.19 -9.74
C GLY A 44 3.10 11.74 -11.00
N ILE A 45 2.63 10.50 -11.03
CA ILE A 45 1.87 9.92 -12.15
C ILE A 45 0.41 10.40 -12.12
N CYS A 46 -0.20 10.41 -10.93
CA CYS A 46 -1.60 10.81 -10.73
C CYS A 46 -1.67 11.87 -9.62
N PRO A 47 -1.56 13.15 -9.97
CA PRO A 47 -1.50 14.24 -8.98
C PRO A 47 -2.74 14.37 -8.10
N GLU A 48 -3.87 13.81 -8.49
CA GLU A 48 -5.12 13.85 -7.73
C GLU A 48 -5.16 12.83 -6.58
N LEU A 49 -4.26 11.86 -6.55
CA LEU A 49 -4.28 10.80 -5.52
C LEU A 49 -4.28 11.33 -4.09
N PRO A 50 -3.43 12.29 -3.71
CA PRO A 50 -3.44 12.80 -2.34
C PRO A 50 -4.79 13.36 -1.92
N SER A 51 -5.48 14.05 -2.81
CA SER A 51 -6.81 14.61 -2.57
C SER A 51 -7.88 13.53 -2.49
N MET A 52 -7.81 12.53 -3.37
CA MET A 52 -8.77 11.44 -3.41
C MET A 52 -8.68 10.58 -2.14
N PHE A 53 -7.50 10.20 -1.73
CA PHE A 53 -7.30 9.44 -0.50
C PHE A 53 -7.58 10.29 0.74
N GLY A 54 -7.16 11.54 0.74
CA GLY A 54 -7.42 12.46 1.84
C GLY A 54 -8.90 12.65 2.11
N SER A 55 -9.70 12.79 1.08
CA SER A 55 -11.16 12.91 1.17
C SER A 55 -11.78 11.67 1.83
N GLN A 56 -11.35 10.48 1.43
CA GLN A 56 -11.85 9.23 2.02
C GLN A 56 -11.45 9.10 3.50
N ILE A 57 -10.21 9.44 3.85
CA ILE A 57 -9.72 9.41 5.23
C ILE A 57 -10.52 10.37 6.10
N LYS A 58 -10.77 11.58 5.61
CA LYS A 58 -11.54 12.60 6.31
C LYS A 58 -12.99 12.16 6.52
N ASP A 59 -13.63 11.62 5.48
CA ASP A 59 -15.01 11.16 5.55
C ASP A 59 -15.18 9.99 6.53
N LYS A 60 -14.18 9.14 6.65
CA LYS A 60 -14.16 8.02 7.60
C LYS A 60 -13.76 8.44 9.02
N GLY A 61 -13.24 9.65 9.21
CA GLY A 61 -12.77 10.14 10.49
C GLY A 61 -11.56 9.38 11.03
N VAL A 62 -10.66 8.93 10.15
CA VAL A 62 -9.51 8.09 10.52
C VAL A 62 -8.16 8.77 10.31
N GLU A 63 -8.14 10.10 10.23
CA GLU A 63 -6.88 10.85 10.17
C GLU A 63 -6.01 10.53 11.39
N GLY A 64 -4.75 10.17 11.14
CA GLY A 64 -3.82 9.74 12.18
C GLY A 64 -4.13 8.36 12.78
N GLY A 65 -5.16 7.69 12.29
CA GLY A 65 -5.61 6.38 12.73
C GLY A 65 -5.43 5.30 11.67
N PHE A 66 -6.25 4.27 11.74
CA PHE A 66 -6.16 3.11 10.85
C PHE A 66 -7.33 3.06 9.86
N TYR A 67 -7.01 2.90 8.58
CA TYR A 67 -7.99 2.60 7.52
C TYR A 67 -7.67 1.27 6.79
N GLY A 68 -6.42 0.89 6.71
CA GLY A 68 -5.95 -0.33 6.06
C GLY A 68 -5.82 -0.22 4.54
N LEU A 69 -6.92 -0.25 3.81
CA LEU A 69 -6.95 -0.13 2.35
C LEU A 69 -7.95 0.92 1.90
N LEU A 70 -7.55 1.72 0.89
CA LEU A 70 -8.45 2.63 0.19
C LEU A 70 -8.22 2.50 -1.32
N LEU A 71 -9.29 2.56 -2.09
CA LEU A 71 -9.23 2.48 -3.55
C LEU A 71 -9.47 3.85 -4.17
N ALA A 72 -8.60 4.25 -5.09
CA ALA A 72 -8.79 5.42 -5.94
C ALA A 72 -8.32 5.07 -7.35
N GLY A 73 -9.26 4.91 -8.27
CA GLY A 73 -8.97 4.44 -9.62
C GLY A 73 -8.30 3.07 -9.60
N LYS A 74 -7.10 2.99 -10.16
CA LYS A 74 -6.28 1.78 -10.20
C LYS A 74 -5.44 1.59 -8.93
N TYR A 75 -5.31 2.64 -8.11
CA TYR A 75 -4.42 2.63 -6.96
C TYR A 75 -5.11 2.17 -5.69
N LEU A 76 -4.40 1.34 -4.91
CA LEU A 76 -4.77 0.96 -3.57
C LEU A 76 -3.80 1.60 -2.57
N ALA A 77 -4.29 2.47 -1.70
CA ALA A 77 -3.51 2.90 -0.56
C ALA A 77 -3.45 1.74 0.44
N PHE A 78 -2.27 1.20 0.64
CA PHE A 78 -2.00 0.11 1.58
C PHE A 78 -1.31 0.71 2.80
N GLN A 79 -2.03 0.81 3.90
CA GLN A 79 -1.50 1.49 5.08
C GLN A 79 -0.48 0.64 5.83
N THR A 80 0.72 1.21 6.01
CA THR A 80 1.80 0.60 6.80
C THR A 80 2.13 1.42 8.04
N LYS A 81 1.73 2.69 8.07
CA LYS A 81 1.99 3.63 9.16
C LYS A 81 0.76 4.46 9.45
N ARG A 82 0.66 4.98 10.66
CA ARG A 82 -0.32 6.04 10.97
C ARG A 82 0.25 7.41 10.71
N ASP A 83 1.52 7.63 11.10
CA ASP A 83 2.26 8.87 10.86
C ASP A 83 3.50 8.57 10.04
N TRP A 84 3.75 9.35 8.99
CA TRP A 84 4.88 9.16 8.09
C TRP A 84 6.25 9.32 8.77
N ARG A 85 6.28 10.00 9.92
CA ARG A 85 7.52 10.20 10.72
C ARG A 85 7.91 8.98 11.53
N ASP A 86 7.00 8.05 11.74
CA ASP A 86 7.22 6.88 12.58
C ASP A 86 7.60 5.65 11.76
N ASN A 87 8.12 4.63 12.43
CA ASN A 87 8.26 3.31 11.84
C ASN A 87 6.89 2.67 11.66
N SER A 88 6.82 1.67 10.79
CA SER A 88 5.59 0.90 10.59
C SER A 88 5.24 0.10 11.84
N ASP A 89 3.94 0.00 12.12
CA ASP A 89 3.39 -0.86 13.16
C ASP A 89 3.05 -2.21 12.55
N ILE A 90 3.67 -3.28 13.04
CA ILE A 90 3.49 -4.64 12.49
C ILE A 90 2.01 -5.08 12.56
N GLN A 91 1.28 -4.71 13.61
CA GLN A 91 -0.13 -5.09 13.73
C GLN A 91 -0.99 -4.39 12.67
N ASP A 92 -0.73 -3.12 12.40
CA ASP A 92 -1.43 -2.40 11.34
C ASP A 92 -1.08 -2.99 9.96
N VAL A 93 0.18 -3.36 9.73
CA VAL A 93 0.61 -4.00 8.48
C VAL A 93 -0.11 -5.33 8.28
N ILE A 94 -0.19 -6.17 9.32
CA ILE A 94 -0.90 -7.45 9.27
C ILE A 94 -2.39 -7.24 8.96
N ARG A 95 -3.03 -6.25 9.57
CA ARG A 95 -4.43 -5.92 9.30
C ARG A 95 -4.65 -5.49 7.86
N SER A 96 -3.75 -4.67 7.32
CA SER A 96 -3.79 -4.25 5.91
C SER A 96 -3.59 -5.43 4.97
N ILE A 97 -2.67 -6.35 5.28
CA ILE A 97 -2.46 -7.59 4.51
C ILE A 97 -3.74 -8.42 4.50
N ASN A 98 -4.40 -8.58 5.64
CA ASN A 98 -5.63 -9.35 5.72
C ASN A 98 -6.78 -8.71 4.93
N MET A 99 -6.85 -7.38 4.88
CA MET A 99 -7.82 -6.66 4.05
C MET A 99 -7.54 -6.89 2.55
N LEU A 100 -6.27 -6.83 2.15
CA LEU A 100 -5.87 -7.10 0.76
C LEU A 100 -6.20 -8.55 0.39
N LYS A 101 -5.94 -9.50 1.28
CA LYS A 101 -6.27 -10.92 1.07
C LYS A 101 -7.75 -11.09 0.76
N ARG A 102 -8.62 -10.48 1.56
CA ARG A 102 -10.08 -10.54 1.33
C ARG A 102 -10.48 -9.93 0.00
N GLY A 103 -9.89 -8.80 -0.36
CA GLY A 103 -10.15 -8.14 -1.65
C GLY A 103 -9.71 -8.99 -2.84
N ALA A 104 -8.52 -9.57 -2.76
CA ALA A 104 -7.99 -10.42 -3.82
C ALA A 104 -8.78 -11.72 -3.98
N GLU A 105 -9.23 -12.32 -2.88
CA GLU A 105 -10.08 -13.51 -2.90
C GLU A 105 -11.46 -13.22 -3.53
N LYS A 106 -12.00 -12.02 -3.27
CA LYS A 106 -13.28 -11.59 -3.84
C LYS A 106 -13.20 -11.33 -5.35
N TYR A 107 -12.05 -10.92 -5.84
CA TYR A 107 -11.82 -10.62 -7.26
C TYR A 107 -10.68 -11.50 -7.82
N PRO A 108 -10.92 -12.83 -7.93
CA PRO A 108 -9.83 -13.78 -8.24
C PRO A 108 -9.27 -13.64 -9.66
N ASN A 109 -10.01 -12.99 -10.56
CA ASN A 109 -9.57 -12.77 -11.95
C ASN A 109 -8.84 -11.43 -12.12
N SER A 110 -8.76 -10.60 -11.07
CA SER A 110 -8.02 -9.33 -11.09
C SER A 110 -6.60 -9.56 -10.61
N LYS A 111 -5.66 -8.81 -11.19
CA LYS A 111 -4.24 -8.87 -10.84
C LYS A 111 -3.89 -7.70 -9.92
N PHE A 112 -3.42 -8.03 -8.72
CA PHE A 112 -3.02 -7.09 -7.71
C PHE A 112 -1.50 -7.04 -7.61
N GLY A 113 -0.92 -5.84 -7.55
CA GLY A 113 0.48 -5.65 -7.22
C GLY A 113 0.64 -4.93 -5.89
N LEU A 114 1.65 -5.30 -5.13
CA LEU A 114 2.00 -4.66 -3.86
C LEU A 114 3.52 -4.57 -3.76
N PRO A 115 4.10 -3.41 -3.44
CA PRO A 115 5.51 -3.37 -3.08
C PRO A 115 5.69 -4.10 -1.75
N PHE A 116 6.83 -4.75 -1.55
CA PHE A 116 7.12 -5.43 -0.29
C PHE A 116 6.98 -4.41 0.86
N PRO A 117 5.99 -4.61 1.75
CA PRO A 117 5.59 -3.53 2.65
C PRO A 117 6.50 -3.38 3.86
N ALA A 118 6.65 -2.15 4.33
CA ALA A 118 7.17 -1.79 5.65
C ALA A 118 8.65 -2.07 5.90
N ILE A 119 9.46 -2.44 4.89
CA ILE A 119 10.86 -2.81 5.09
C ILE A 119 11.86 -1.67 4.90
N ASN A 120 11.60 -0.72 3.99
CA ASN A 120 12.53 0.39 3.76
C ASN A 120 12.29 1.52 4.78
N ASN A 121 11.43 2.46 4.44
CA ASN A 121 11.07 3.56 5.35
C ASN A 121 10.24 3.10 6.55
N GLY A 122 9.74 1.87 6.53
CA GLY A 122 8.95 1.29 7.61
C GLY A 122 9.75 0.73 8.77
N GLY A 123 11.02 0.40 8.56
CA GLY A 123 11.93 -0.08 9.59
C GLY A 123 11.73 -1.51 10.04
N LEU A 124 10.85 -2.28 9.39
CA LEU A 124 10.64 -3.71 9.69
C LEU A 124 11.56 -4.56 8.82
N LYS A 125 11.79 -5.79 9.27
CA LYS A 125 12.63 -6.75 8.54
C LYS A 125 11.78 -7.59 7.60
N THR A 126 12.37 -8.04 6.49
CA THR A 126 11.76 -8.98 5.56
C THR A 126 11.20 -10.20 6.29
N SER A 127 11.96 -10.75 7.24
CA SER A 127 11.55 -11.91 8.04
C SER A 127 10.31 -11.66 8.91
N ASP A 128 10.03 -10.41 9.27
CA ASP A 128 8.84 -10.05 10.04
C ASP A 128 7.56 -10.07 9.16
N ILE A 129 7.71 -9.80 7.89
CA ILE A 129 6.60 -9.57 6.95
C ILE A 129 6.31 -10.82 6.11
N LEU A 130 7.33 -11.51 5.65
CA LEU A 130 7.20 -12.62 4.71
C LEU A 130 6.19 -13.69 5.14
N PRO A 131 6.15 -14.13 6.43
CA PRO A 131 5.15 -15.12 6.85
C PRO A 131 3.71 -14.67 6.64
N HIS A 132 3.45 -13.37 6.71
CA HIS A 132 2.10 -12.82 6.59
C HIS A 132 1.68 -12.66 5.13
N ILE A 133 2.57 -12.16 4.26
CA ILE A 133 2.24 -12.00 2.85
C ILE A 133 2.18 -13.34 2.10
N SER A 134 2.84 -14.38 2.62
CA SER A 134 2.82 -15.70 1.99
C SER A 134 1.42 -16.33 1.92
N HIS A 135 0.48 -15.83 2.71
CA HIS A 135 -0.92 -16.28 2.70
C HIS A 135 -1.80 -15.54 1.69
N LEU A 136 -1.26 -14.55 0.98
CA LEU A 136 -1.99 -13.85 -0.07
C LEU A 136 -2.28 -14.78 -1.25
N PRO A 137 -3.43 -14.62 -1.95
CA PRO A 137 -3.76 -15.45 -3.11
C PRO A 137 -2.78 -15.30 -4.27
N ASP A 138 -2.86 -16.20 -5.24
CA ASP A 138 -1.96 -16.24 -6.39
C ASP A 138 -2.14 -15.07 -7.36
N ASN A 139 -3.25 -14.34 -7.27
CA ASN A 139 -3.48 -13.14 -8.07
C ASN A 139 -2.82 -11.88 -7.46
N VAL A 140 -2.06 -12.03 -6.39
CA VAL A 140 -1.26 -10.95 -5.80
C VAL A 140 0.21 -11.20 -6.07
N THR A 141 0.89 -10.24 -6.69
CA THR A 141 2.33 -10.21 -6.89
C THR A 141 2.93 -9.16 -5.97
N VAL A 142 3.92 -9.57 -5.18
CA VAL A 142 4.67 -8.68 -4.28
C VAL A 142 6.02 -8.38 -4.89
N TYR A 143 6.32 -7.10 -5.06
CA TYR A 143 7.51 -6.60 -5.75
C TYR A 143 8.58 -6.20 -4.75
N HIS A 144 9.82 -6.59 -5.02
CA HIS A 144 10.97 -6.18 -4.22
C HIS A 144 12.10 -5.72 -5.14
N LEU A 145 12.81 -4.67 -4.72
CA LEU A 145 13.91 -4.10 -5.51
C LEU A 145 15.24 -4.79 -5.22
N GLU A 146 15.42 -5.25 -3.98
CA GLU A 146 16.62 -5.92 -3.51
C GLU A 146 16.37 -7.40 -3.30
N ASP A 147 17.45 -8.18 -3.23
CA ASP A 147 17.37 -9.61 -2.90
C ASP A 147 16.82 -9.80 -1.47
N ILE A 148 15.96 -10.79 -1.32
CA ILE A 148 15.33 -11.10 -0.04
C ILE A 148 15.52 -12.56 0.36
#